data_1a40fede5db0a57bc8d355a22a19de98
#
_entry.id   1a40fede5db0a57bc8d355a22a19de98
#
_cell.length_a   1.000
_cell.length_b   1.000
_cell.length_c   1.000
_cell.angle_alpha   90.00
_cell.angle_beta   90.00
_cell.angle_gamma   90.00
#
_symmetry.space_group_name_H-M   'P 1'
#
loop_
_entity.id
_entity.type
_entity.pdbx_description
1 polymer ?
#
loop_
_entity_poly.entity_id
_entity_poly.type
_entity_poly.pdbx_seq_one_letter_code
_entity_poly.pdbx_strand_id
1 'polypeptide(L)'
;DRAEVGLWEADFVQRSYICSDYLMSIFGKKGNNLSFFEFYYIIREDFRDLITTDFLSIQSVDTYEQIFPIITPTGEKWVRSRLCERKLNNGVCVKALGILQILPNFKLKEEKISKMIDHNEMIFRKLYVNLPVGVELYDRDGYLIDLNAKDMEIFGIRSKKDVLGVNIFSNPIMPKDVIKKLKENKSVNFRLNYSFKKVDDYYNTSKVGEMDIVTKASILYDQRGEPSSYLLINLDNTEKMIAYNRISEF
;
A
#
# COMPACT_ATOMS: atom_id res chain seq x y z
N ASP A 1 -26.80 -18.28 15.92
CA ASP A 1 -26.98 -17.82 14.53
C ASP A 1 -26.67 -19.00 13.61
N ARG A 2 -27.66 -19.48 12.86
CA ARG A 2 -27.43 -20.49 11.83
C ARG A 2 -26.70 -19.81 10.69
N ALA A 3 -25.55 -20.34 10.29
CA ALA A 3 -24.84 -19.86 9.12
C ALA A 3 -25.75 -20.01 7.89
N GLU A 4 -26.12 -18.89 7.28
CA GLU A 4 -26.92 -18.86 6.06
C GLU A 4 -26.03 -19.23 4.89
N VAL A 5 -25.99 -20.52 4.55
CA VAL A 5 -25.12 -21.10 3.52
C VAL A 5 -25.96 -21.78 2.45
N GLY A 6 -25.70 -21.46 1.22
CA GLY A 6 -26.28 -22.14 0.07
C GLY A 6 -25.23 -22.86 -0.78
N LEU A 7 -25.69 -23.89 -1.50
CA LEU A 7 -24.86 -24.67 -2.40
C LEU A 7 -25.02 -24.18 -3.84
N TRP A 8 -23.90 -24.20 -4.59
CA TRP A 8 -23.89 -23.98 -6.03
C TRP A 8 -23.04 -25.04 -6.71
N GLU A 9 -23.50 -25.52 -7.85
CA GLU A 9 -22.73 -26.34 -8.81
C GLU A 9 -22.62 -25.57 -10.11
N ALA A 10 -21.40 -25.28 -10.55
CA ALA A 10 -21.12 -24.69 -11.85
C ALA A 10 -20.91 -25.78 -12.89
N ASP A 11 -21.57 -25.69 -14.03
CA ASP A 11 -21.32 -26.50 -15.23
C ASP A 11 -20.66 -25.62 -16.29
N PHE A 12 -19.37 -25.84 -16.53
CA PHE A 12 -18.58 -25.05 -17.48
C PHE A 12 -18.88 -25.36 -18.94
N VAL A 13 -19.49 -26.51 -19.22
CA VAL A 13 -19.93 -26.89 -20.57
C VAL A 13 -21.22 -26.17 -20.92
N GLN A 14 -22.21 -26.19 -20.02
CA GLN A 14 -23.50 -25.53 -20.20
C GLN A 14 -23.48 -24.04 -19.83
N ARG A 15 -22.42 -23.55 -19.21
CA ARG A 15 -22.26 -22.17 -18.70
C ARG A 15 -23.41 -21.76 -17.78
N SER A 16 -23.73 -22.63 -16.83
CA SER A 16 -24.82 -22.42 -15.88
C SER A 16 -24.45 -22.90 -14.49
N TYR A 17 -25.21 -22.41 -13.50
CA TYR A 17 -25.16 -22.89 -12.12
C TYR A 17 -26.44 -23.63 -11.81
N ILE A 18 -26.33 -24.72 -11.03
CA ILE A 18 -27.41 -25.28 -10.27
C ILE A 18 -27.26 -24.81 -8.84
N CYS A 19 -28.24 -24.10 -8.34
CA CYS A 19 -28.22 -23.47 -7.02
C CYS A 19 -29.27 -24.10 -6.11
N SER A 20 -28.98 -24.17 -4.79
CA SER A 20 -29.98 -24.55 -3.79
C SER A 20 -31.16 -23.55 -3.75
N ASP A 21 -32.31 -24.02 -3.31
CA ASP A 21 -33.53 -23.17 -3.16
C ASP A 21 -33.25 -21.93 -2.32
N TYR A 22 -32.39 -22.07 -1.31
CA TYR A 22 -31.96 -20.96 -0.46
C TYR A 22 -31.26 -19.86 -1.29
N LEU A 23 -30.30 -20.20 -2.15
CA LEU A 23 -29.63 -19.22 -3.00
C LEU A 23 -30.57 -18.59 -4.01
N MET A 24 -31.45 -19.41 -4.63
CA MET A 24 -32.41 -18.90 -5.60
C MET A 24 -33.38 -17.92 -4.95
N SER A 25 -33.80 -18.17 -3.69
CA SER A 25 -34.63 -17.23 -2.94
C SER A 25 -33.92 -15.91 -2.66
N ILE A 26 -32.62 -15.95 -2.32
CA ILE A 26 -31.80 -14.74 -2.12
C ILE A 26 -31.66 -13.95 -3.42
N PHE A 27 -31.40 -14.61 -4.54
CA PHE A 27 -31.28 -13.99 -5.86
C PHE A 27 -32.63 -13.49 -6.40
N GLY A 28 -33.74 -13.83 -5.75
CA GLY A 28 -35.09 -13.49 -6.24
C GLY A 28 -35.49 -14.22 -7.53
N LYS A 29 -34.92 -15.41 -7.75
CA LYS A 29 -35.13 -16.23 -8.93
C LYS A 29 -35.99 -17.45 -8.61
N LYS A 30 -36.68 -17.96 -9.63
CA LYS A 30 -37.47 -19.20 -9.54
C LYS A 30 -36.71 -20.36 -10.19
N GLY A 31 -36.97 -21.56 -9.69
CA GLY A 31 -36.25 -22.78 -10.15
C GLY A 31 -34.89 -22.94 -9.46
N ASN A 32 -34.02 -23.75 -10.03
CA ASN A 32 -32.68 -24.05 -9.47
C ASN A 32 -31.52 -23.78 -10.45
N ASN A 33 -31.82 -23.31 -11.65
CA ASN A 33 -30.83 -23.05 -12.70
C ASN A 33 -30.64 -21.55 -12.91
N LEU A 34 -29.38 -21.11 -13.02
CA LEU A 34 -28.97 -19.74 -13.23
C LEU A 34 -27.83 -19.72 -14.25
N SER A 35 -27.96 -19.00 -15.36
CA SER A 35 -26.83 -18.85 -16.30
C SER A 35 -25.69 -18.06 -15.71
N PHE A 36 -24.45 -18.27 -16.21
CA PHE A 36 -23.29 -17.46 -15.82
C PHE A 36 -23.52 -15.98 -16.08
N PHE A 37 -24.20 -15.66 -17.17
CA PHE A 37 -24.58 -14.30 -17.52
C PHE A 37 -25.54 -13.66 -16.51
N GLU A 38 -26.58 -14.38 -16.06
CA GLU A 38 -27.47 -13.88 -15.02
C GLU A 38 -26.77 -13.65 -13.70
N PHE A 39 -25.85 -14.57 -13.31
CA PHE A 39 -25.08 -14.40 -12.08
C PHE A 39 -24.11 -13.21 -12.15
N TYR A 40 -23.50 -12.96 -13.32
CA TYR A 40 -22.66 -11.79 -13.56
C TYR A 40 -23.38 -10.47 -13.22
N TYR A 41 -24.65 -10.34 -13.56
CA TYR A 41 -25.43 -9.16 -13.23
C TYR A 41 -25.95 -9.10 -11.79
N ILE A 42 -25.92 -10.20 -11.06
CA ILE A 42 -26.18 -10.22 -9.61
C ILE A 42 -24.97 -9.66 -8.83
N ILE A 43 -23.76 -9.81 -9.35
CA ILE A 43 -22.56 -9.20 -8.76
C ILE A 43 -22.63 -7.67 -8.92
N ARG A 44 -22.27 -6.93 -7.88
CA ARG A 44 -22.17 -5.47 -7.96
C ARG A 44 -21.15 -5.06 -9.05
N GLU A 45 -21.43 -4.02 -9.79
CA GLU A 45 -20.77 -3.66 -11.04
C GLU A 45 -19.23 -3.56 -10.94
N ASP A 46 -18.74 -2.91 -9.88
CA ASP A 46 -17.32 -2.70 -9.64
C ASP A 46 -16.52 -3.98 -9.28
N PHE A 47 -17.21 -5.09 -9.00
CA PHE A 47 -16.61 -6.40 -8.71
C PHE A 47 -16.73 -7.42 -9.85
N ARG A 48 -17.52 -7.15 -10.90
CA ARG A 48 -17.87 -8.12 -11.94
C ARG A 48 -16.68 -8.73 -12.63
N ASP A 49 -15.78 -7.90 -13.14
CA ASP A 49 -14.64 -8.37 -13.93
C ASP A 49 -13.64 -9.15 -13.07
N LEU A 50 -13.38 -8.67 -11.85
CA LEU A 50 -12.50 -9.34 -10.89
C LEU A 50 -13.04 -10.74 -10.57
N ILE A 51 -14.30 -10.84 -10.14
CA ILE A 51 -14.90 -12.12 -9.73
C ILE A 51 -15.05 -13.08 -10.91
N THR A 52 -15.37 -12.58 -12.10
CA THR A 52 -15.47 -13.44 -13.29
C THR A 52 -14.12 -14.02 -13.70
N THR A 53 -13.07 -13.21 -13.68
CA THR A 53 -11.70 -13.66 -13.97
C THR A 53 -11.23 -14.70 -12.94
N ASP A 54 -11.42 -14.43 -11.67
CA ASP A 54 -11.04 -15.35 -10.59
C ASP A 54 -11.88 -16.64 -10.63
N PHE A 55 -13.18 -16.56 -10.95
CA PHE A 55 -14.03 -17.74 -11.09
C PHE A 55 -13.57 -18.64 -12.23
N LEU A 56 -13.17 -18.08 -13.36
CA LEU A 56 -12.62 -18.88 -14.46
C LEU A 56 -11.33 -19.59 -14.08
N SER A 57 -10.56 -19.05 -13.13
CA SER A 57 -9.34 -19.70 -12.63
C SER A 57 -9.61 -21.02 -11.88
N ILE A 58 -10.84 -21.25 -11.39
CA ILE A 58 -11.26 -22.51 -10.74
C ILE A 58 -10.96 -23.73 -11.63
N GLN A 59 -10.93 -23.57 -12.93
CA GLN A 59 -10.59 -24.65 -13.87
C GLN A 59 -9.16 -25.17 -13.68
N SER A 60 -8.24 -24.35 -13.13
CA SER A 60 -6.81 -24.65 -12.99
C SER A 60 -6.29 -24.67 -11.55
N VAL A 61 -7.08 -24.24 -10.56
CA VAL A 61 -6.66 -24.18 -9.15
C VAL A 61 -7.46 -25.12 -8.26
N ASP A 62 -6.84 -25.63 -7.20
CA ASP A 62 -7.49 -26.54 -6.24
C ASP A 62 -8.26 -25.80 -5.14
N THR A 63 -7.97 -24.52 -4.95
CA THR A 63 -8.60 -23.70 -3.93
C THR A 63 -9.12 -22.41 -4.55
N TYR A 64 -10.36 -22.04 -4.18
CA TYR A 64 -10.96 -20.77 -4.55
C TYR A 64 -11.81 -20.29 -3.37
N GLU A 65 -11.55 -19.08 -2.93
CA GLU A 65 -12.38 -18.36 -1.96
C GLU A 65 -12.37 -16.88 -2.31
N GLN A 66 -13.58 -16.29 -2.47
CA GLN A 66 -13.76 -14.88 -2.77
C GLN A 66 -14.87 -14.28 -1.93
N ILE A 67 -14.69 -13.01 -1.53
CA ILE A 67 -15.69 -12.20 -0.83
C ILE A 67 -16.06 -11.03 -1.71
N PHE A 68 -17.35 -10.91 -2.04
CA PHE A 68 -17.84 -9.85 -2.93
C PHE A 68 -19.29 -9.48 -2.64
N PRO A 69 -19.73 -8.28 -3.03
CA PRO A 69 -21.11 -7.86 -2.89
C PRO A 69 -21.97 -8.33 -4.06
N ILE A 70 -23.20 -8.72 -3.72
CA ILE A 70 -24.26 -9.04 -4.69
C ILE A 70 -25.46 -8.12 -4.49
N ILE A 71 -26.17 -7.86 -5.58
CA ILE A 71 -27.39 -7.09 -5.57
C ILE A 71 -28.59 -8.05 -5.59
N THR A 72 -29.40 -7.99 -4.55
CA THR A 72 -30.57 -8.85 -4.39
C THR A 72 -31.84 -8.01 -4.35
N PRO A 73 -33.05 -8.60 -4.48
CA PRO A 73 -34.31 -7.85 -4.34
C PRO A 73 -34.48 -7.17 -2.97
N THR A 74 -33.79 -7.66 -1.94
CA THR A 74 -33.81 -7.10 -0.58
C THR A 74 -32.66 -6.15 -0.30
N GLY A 75 -31.88 -5.77 -1.32
CA GLY A 75 -30.73 -4.88 -1.23
C GLY A 75 -29.39 -5.59 -1.41
N GLU A 76 -28.32 -4.83 -1.21
CA GLU A 76 -26.94 -5.33 -1.28
C GLU A 76 -26.64 -6.29 -0.13
N LYS A 77 -26.01 -7.42 -0.47
CA LYS A 77 -25.50 -8.40 0.49
C LYS A 77 -24.07 -8.75 0.17
N TRP A 78 -23.23 -8.85 1.19
CA TRP A 78 -21.88 -9.40 1.06
C TRP A 78 -21.91 -10.90 1.20
N VAL A 79 -21.19 -11.59 0.33
CA VAL A 79 -21.14 -13.04 0.28
C VAL A 79 -19.72 -13.54 0.24
N ARG A 80 -19.50 -14.72 0.81
CA ARG A 80 -18.28 -15.50 0.65
C ARG A 80 -18.60 -16.71 -0.21
N SER A 81 -17.93 -16.83 -1.38
CA SER A 81 -18.00 -18.02 -2.24
C SER A 81 -16.74 -18.83 -2.08
N ARG A 82 -16.89 -20.15 -1.85
CA ARG A 82 -15.77 -21.07 -1.68
C ARG A 82 -16.00 -22.36 -2.49
N LEU A 83 -14.96 -22.80 -3.19
CA LEU A 83 -14.91 -24.09 -3.86
C LEU A 83 -14.81 -25.21 -2.84
N CYS A 84 -15.58 -26.28 -3.03
CA CYS A 84 -15.52 -27.50 -2.25
C CYS A 84 -14.92 -28.66 -3.04
N GLU A 85 -15.33 -28.81 -4.31
CA GLU A 85 -14.94 -29.95 -5.15
C GLU A 85 -14.92 -29.58 -6.63
N ARG A 86 -14.05 -30.24 -7.41
CA ARG A 86 -14.01 -30.15 -8.87
C ARG A 86 -14.19 -31.51 -9.51
N LYS A 87 -14.93 -31.58 -10.61
CA LYS A 87 -15.04 -32.76 -11.46
C LYS A 87 -14.24 -32.53 -12.73
N LEU A 88 -13.24 -33.37 -12.93
CA LEU A 88 -12.39 -33.32 -14.11
C LEU A 88 -12.83 -34.37 -15.14
N ASN A 89 -12.76 -34.00 -16.43
CA ASN A 89 -12.86 -34.92 -17.54
C ASN A 89 -11.63 -34.72 -18.45
N ASN A 90 -10.82 -35.76 -18.59
CA ASN A 90 -9.53 -35.72 -19.31
C ASN A 90 -8.62 -34.58 -18.86
N GLY A 91 -8.57 -34.30 -17.55
CA GLY A 91 -7.75 -33.23 -16.98
C GLY A 91 -8.36 -31.80 -17.06
N VAL A 92 -9.52 -31.65 -17.70
CA VAL A 92 -10.24 -30.36 -17.81
C VAL A 92 -11.38 -30.34 -16.79
N CYS A 93 -11.48 -29.28 -16.02
CA CYS A 93 -12.59 -29.09 -15.09
C CYS A 93 -13.90 -28.83 -15.85
N VAL A 94 -14.84 -29.75 -15.73
CA VAL A 94 -16.15 -29.66 -16.38
C VAL A 94 -17.24 -29.18 -15.42
N LYS A 95 -17.07 -29.47 -14.12
CA LYS A 95 -17.99 -29.01 -13.08
C LYS A 95 -17.21 -28.61 -11.81
N ALA A 96 -17.78 -27.69 -11.06
CA ALA A 96 -17.30 -27.27 -9.75
C ALA A 96 -18.46 -27.15 -8.76
N LEU A 97 -18.28 -27.66 -7.56
CA LEU A 97 -19.23 -27.55 -6.45
C LEU A 97 -18.67 -26.63 -5.38
N GLY A 98 -19.49 -25.74 -4.87
CA GLY A 98 -19.08 -24.83 -3.83
C GLY A 98 -20.22 -24.37 -2.94
N ILE A 99 -19.87 -23.54 -2.00
CA ILE A 99 -20.79 -22.89 -1.08
C ILE A 99 -20.76 -21.38 -1.24
N LEU A 100 -21.90 -20.74 -1.03
CA LEU A 100 -22.02 -19.29 -0.92
C LEU A 100 -22.68 -18.98 0.42
N GLN A 101 -21.95 -18.22 1.24
CA GLN A 101 -22.35 -17.81 2.58
C GLN A 101 -22.66 -16.32 2.60
N ILE A 102 -23.81 -15.93 3.17
CA ILE A 102 -24.11 -14.53 3.47
C ILE A 102 -23.26 -14.06 4.65
N LEU A 103 -22.65 -12.90 4.53
CA LEU A 103 -21.85 -12.25 5.57
C LEU A 103 -22.64 -11.06 6.16
N PRO A 104 -23.44 -11.27 7.19
CA PRO A 104 -24.16 -10.18 7.84
C PRO A 104 -23.15 -9.19 8.43
N ASN A 105 -23.41 -7.89 8.27
CA ASN A 105 -22.56 -6.81 8.79
C ASN A 105 -21.14 -6.67 8.19
N PHE A 106 -20.84 -7.32 7.08
CA PHE A 106 -19.51 -7.16 6.45
C PHE A 106 -19.27 -5.71 6.01
N LYS A 107 -20.27 -5.06 5.43
CA LYS A 107 -20.20 -3.65 5.02
C LYS A 107 -19.82 -2.72 6.18
N LEU A 108 -20.37 -2.94 7.38
CA LEU A 108 -20.03 -2.17 8.59
C LEU A 108 -18.56 -2.36 9.01
N LYS A 109 -18.00 -3.56 8.81
CA LYS A 109 -16.59 -3.83 9.10
C LYS A 109 -15.68 -3.16 8.07
N GLU A 110 -16.04 -3.23 6.79
CA GLU A 110 -15.29 -2.57 5.70
C GLU A 110 -15.26 -1.06 5.90
N GLU A 111 -16.38 -0.42 6.18
CA GLU A 111 -16.46 1.01 6.47
C GLU A 111 -15.63 1.41 7.70
N LYS A 112 -15.62 0.58 8.76
CA LYS A 112 -14.77 0.82 9.94
C LYS A 112 -13.29 0.74 9.61
N ILE A 113 -12.89 -0.28 8.85
CA ILE A 113 -11.48 -0.46 8.43
C ILE A 113 -11.06 0.70 7.54
N SER A 114 -11.87 1.09 6.56
CA SER A 114 -11.59 2.25 5.69
C SER A 114 -11.41 3.52 6.51
N LYS A 115 -12.35 3.82 7.43
CA LYS A 115 -12.23 4.99 8.32
C LYS A 115 -10.99 4.95 9.21
N MET A 116 -10.57 3.76 9.65
CA MET A 116 -9.33 3.61 10.44
C MET A 116 -8.09 3.88 9.58
N ILE A 117 -8.06 3.41 8.33
CA ILE A 117 -6.97 3.69 7.38
C ILE A 117 -6.88 5.19 7.11
N ASP A 118 -8.00 5.84 6.77
CA ASP A 118 -8.07 7.27 6.50
C ASP A 118 -7.62 8.09 7.73
N HIS A 119 -8.05 7.68 8.93
CA HIS A 119 -7.67 8.33 10.17
C HIS A 119 -6.16 8.19 10.46
N ASN A 120 -5.61 6.99 10.28
CA ASN A 120 -4.18 6.74 10.48
C ASN A 120 -3.33 7.51 9.45
N GLU A 121 -3.75 7.56 8.20
CA GLU A 121 -3.09 8.35 7.15
C GLU A 121 -3.11 9.85 7.49
N MET A 122 -4.24 10.35 7.97
CA MET A 122 -4.37 11.74 8.40
C MET A 122 -3.45 12.06 9.59
N ILE A 123 -3.36 11.17 10.59
CA ILE A 123 -2.44 11.33 11.72
C ILE A 123 -1.00 11.34 11.22
N PHE A 124 -0.63 10.36 10.38
CA PHE A 124 0.71 10.28 9.82
C PHE A 124 1.09 11.57 9.07
N ARG A 125 0.20 12.07 8.20
CA ARG A 125 0.42 13.34 7.49
C ARG A 125 0.62 14.51 8.44
N LYS A 126 -0.22 14.62 9.49
CA LYS A 126 -0.09 15.70 10.49
C LYS A 126 1.24 15.61 11.24
N LEU A 127 1.66 14.41 11.64
CA LEU A 127 2.94 14.21 12.31
C LEU A 127 4.09 14.57 11.36
N TYR A 128 4.09 14.04 10.15
CA TYR A 128 5.13 14.24 9.15
C TYR A 128 5.36 15.72 8.82
N VAL A 129 4.28 16.50 8.66
CA VAL A 129 4.35 17.95 8.34
C VAL A 129 4.86 18.76 9.55
N ASN A 130 4.50 18.35 10.78
CA ASN A 130 4.80 19.13 11.99
C ASN A 130 6.04 18.62 12.75
N LEU A 131 6.76 17.63 12.24
CA LEU A 131 8.01 17.17 12.86
C LEU A 131 9.01 18.34 12.95
N PRO A 132 9.68 18.54 14.11
CA PRO A 132 10.71 19.59 14.28
C PRO A 132 12.05 19.22 13.64
N VAL A 133 12.09 18.15 12.84
CA VAL A 133 13.25 17.64 12.13
C VAL A 133 12.95 17.53 10.64
N GLY A 134 13.96 17.73 9.80
CA GLY A 134 13.86 17.44 8.38
C GLY A 134 13.73 15.93 8.15
N VAL A 135 12.88 15.54 7.21
CA VAL A 135 12.70 14.15 6.79
C VAL A 135 12.75 14.07 5.29
N GLU A 136 13.64 13.25 4.77
CA GLU A 136 13.78 12.94 3.34
C GLU A 136 13.54 11.44 3.13
N LEU A 137 12.82 11.10 2.08
CA LEU A 137 12.56 9.74 1.64
C LEU A 137 13.13 9.55 0.24
N TYR A 138 13.98 8.54 0.08
CA TYR A 138 14.59 8.16 -1.19
C TYR A 138 14.12 6.75 -1.59
N ASP A 139 14.00 6.50 -2.89
CA ASP A 139 13.75 5.16 -3.39
C ASP A 139 14.97 4.24 -3.23
N ARG A 140 14.85 3.00 -3.70
CA ARG A 140 15.92 1.99 -3.66
C ARG A 140 17.17 2.39 -4.44
N ASP A 141 17.01 3.16 -5.50
CA ASP A 141 18.11 3.62 -6.36
C ASP A 141 18.74 4.93 -5.86
N GLY A 142 18.21 5.47 -4.76
CA GLY A 142 18.69 6.67 -4.09
C GLY A 142 18.14 7.97 -4.65
N TYR A 143 17.04 7.94 -5.41
CA TYR A 143 16.38 9.16 -5.88
C TYR A 143 15.39 9.68 -4.84
N LEU A 144 15.41 10.98 -4.58
CA LEU A 144 14.51 11.64 -3.64
C LEU A 144 13.06 11.58 -4.14
N ILE A 145 12.17 10.97 -3.36
CA ILE A 145 10.76 10.81 -3.69
C ILE A 145 9.84 11.67 -2.82
N ASP A 146 10.26 12.03 -1.60
CA ASP A 146 9.53 12.98 -0.76
C ASP A 146 10.42 13.64 0.30
N LEU A 147 9.99 14.81 0.81
CA LEU A 147 10.57 15.51 1.94
C LEU A 147 9.50 16.32 2.68
N ASN A 148 9.67 16.54 4.00
CA ASN A 148 8.71 17.31 4.78
C ASN A 148 8.99 18.83 4.74
N ALA A 149 8.05 19.62 5.27
CA ALA A 149 8.17 21.07 5.30
C ALA A 149 9.40 21.56 6.08
N LYS A 150 9.76 20.88 7.17
CA LYS A 150 10.92 21.23 7.98
C LYS A 150 12.23 21.01 7.24
N ASP A 151 12.32 19.98 6.43
CA ASP A 151 13.49 19.72 5.59
C ASP A 151 13.66 20.82 4.53
N MET A 152 12.57 21.22 3.89
CA MET A 152 12.57 22.37 2.96
C MET A 152 13.04 23.66 3.64
N GLU A 153 12.63 23.91 4.88
CA GLU A 153 13.09 25.06 5.68
C GLU A 153 14.60 24.97 6.00
N ILE A 154 15.06 23.79 6.45
CA ILE A 154 16.46 23.53 6.81
C ILE A 154 17.37 23.80 5.60
N PHE A 155 17.02 23.29 4.44
CA PHE A 155 17.84 23.37 3.22
C PHE A 155 17.50 24.57 2.32
N GLY A 156 16.53 25.41 2.68
CA GLY A 156 16.16 26.60 1.91
C GLY A 156 15.51 26.27 0.56
N ILE A 157 14.81 25.16 0.48
CA ILE A 157 14.12 24.66 -0.72
C ILE A 157 12.76 25.35 -0.82
N ARG A 158 12.47 26.02 -1.96
CA ARG A 158 11.22 26.74 -2.17
C ARG A 158 10.07 25.85 -2.62
N SER A 159 10.36 24.84 -3.41
CA SER A 159 9.37 23.89 -3.92
C SER A 159 9.95 22.47 -3.94
N LYS A 160 9.15 21.49 -3.53
CA LYS A 160 9.53 20.05 -3.64
C LYS A 160 9.95 19.68 -5.06
N LYS A 161 9.30 20.27 -6.08
CA LYS A 161 9.58 20.00 -7.49
C LYS A 161 11.02 20.34 -7.90
N ASP A 162 11.67 21.24 -7.16
CA ASP A 162 13.04 21.68 -7.47
C ASP A 162 14.09 20.66 -7.05
N VAL A 163 13.73 19.69 -6.19
CA VAL A 163 14.66 18.69 -5.62
C VAL A 163 14.21 17.25 -5.80
N LEU A 164 12.93 16.99 -6.10
CA LEU A 164 12.48 15.62 -6.37
C LEU A 164 13.28 15.03 -7.53
N GLY A 165 13.76 13.78 -7.33
CA GLY A 165 14.57 13.08 -8.32
C GLY A 165 16.08 13.34 -8.23
N VAL A 166 16.59 14.19 -7.30
CA VAL A 166 18.02 14.25 -7.02
C VAL A 166 18.47 12.94 -6.38
N ASN A 167 19.71 12.51 -6.69
CA ASN A 167 20.21 11.22 -6.21
C ASN A 167 21.17 11.39 -5.04
N ILE A 168 20.86 10.80 -3.88
CA ILE A 168 21.66 10.89 -2.66
C ILE A 168 23.12 10.46 -2.85
N PHE A 169 23.36 9.47 -3.71
CA PHE A 169 24.71 8.96 -3.98
C PHE A 169 25.55 9.91 -4.83
N SER A 170 24.92 10.88 -5.49
CA SER A 170 25.56 11.95 -6.26
C SER A 170 25.69 13.26 -5.49
N ASN A 171 25.23 13.31 -4.25
CA ASN A 171 25.31 14.51 -3.42
C ASN A 171 26.80 14.83 -3.11
N PRO A 172 27.31 16.01 -3.53
CA PRO A 172 28.73 16.35 -3.45
C PRO A 172 29.25 16.50 -2.01
N ILE A 173 28.34 16.66 -1.03
CA ILE A 173 28.71 16.81 0.39
C ILE A 173 28.63 15.48 1.13
N MET A 174 27.95 14.48 0.58
CA MET A 174 27.75 13.20 1.26
C MET A 174 29.10 12.48 1.45
N PRO A 175 29.48 12.08 2.69
CA PRO A 175 30.72 11.36 2.92
C PRO A 175 30.75 10.01 2.20
N LYS A 176 31.87 9.68 1.59
CA LYS A 176 32.02 8.44 0.81
C LYS A 176 31.81 7.17 1.65
N ASP A 177 32.15 7.18 2.91
CA ASP A 177 31.92 6.06 3.83
C ASP A 177 30.43 5.90 4.17
N VAL A 178 29.68 6.99 4.24
CA VAL A 178 28.20 6.98 4.40
C VAL A 178 27.56 6.37 3.15
N ILE A 179 27.94 6.83 1.96
CA ILE A 179 27.44 6.27 0.69
C ILE A 179 27.71 4.76 0.64
N LYS A 180 28.93 4.33 1.01
CA LYS A 180 29.29 2.91 1.02
C LYS A 180 28.39 2.12 1.97
N LYS A 181 28.20 2.61 3.21
CA LYS A 181 27.33 1.93 4.21
C LYS A 181 25.88 1.81 3.73
N LEU A 182 25.32 2.87 3.14
CA LEU A 182 23.95 2.84 2.60
C LEU A 182 23.81 1.82 1.47
N LYS A 183 24.78 1.77 0.54
CA LYS A 183 24.80 0.76 -0.53
C LYS A 183 24.98 -0.67 -0.01
N GLU A 184 25.57 -0.85 1.16
CA GLU A 184 25.66 -2.13 1.89
C GLU A 184 24.42 -2.41 2.75
N ASN A 185 23.33 -1.63 2.62
CA ASN A 185 22.12 -1.71 3.41
C ASN A 185 22.36 -1.55 4.93
N LYS A 186 23.29 -0.66 5.30
CA LYS A 186 23.61 -0.36 6.69
C LYS A 186 23.13 1.03 7.06
N SER A 187 22.30 1.13 8.10
CA SER A 187 21.93 2.42 8.70
C SER A 187 23.14 3.11 9.32
N VAL A 188 23.18 4.43 9.26
CA VAL A 188 24.31 5.22 9.72
C VAL A 188 23.86 6.56 10.33
N ASN A 189 24.52 6.97 11.42
CA ASN A 189 24.42 8.31 11.96
C ASN A 189 25.71 9.07 11.61
N PHE A 190 25.57 10.29 11.14
CA PHE A 190 26.73 11.11 10.80
C PHE A 190 26.43 12.59 11.04
N ARG A 191 27.48 13.38 11.07
CA ARG A 191 27.42 14.83 11.21
C ARG A 191 28.19 15.47 10.08
N LEU A 192 27.68 16.57 9.55
CA LEU A 192 28.26 17.33 8.45
C LEU A 192 28.33 18.81 8.83
N ASN A 193 29.41 19.46 8.45
CA ASN A 193 29.39 20.88 8.16
C ASN A 193 28.91 21.08 6.72
N TYR A 194 27.61 21.40 6.57
CA TYR A 194 26.91 21.48 5.29
C TYR A 194 27.18 22.85 4.64
N SER A 195 27.89 22.85 3.50
CA SER A 195 28.19 24.08 2.77
C SER A 195 27.22 24.24 1.57
N PHE A 196 26.40 25.27 1.62
CA PHE A 196 25.44 25.57 0.56
C PHE A 196 26.11 25.88 -0.78
N LYS A 197 27.31 26.46 -0.77
CA LYS A 197 28.10 26.70 -1.99
C LYS A 197 28.47 25.42 -2.74
N LYS A 198 28.64 24.31 -2.02
CA LYS A 198 29.04 23.02 -2.64
C LYS A 198 27.89 22.30 -3.33
N VAL A 199 26.65 22.71 -3.09
CA VAL A 199 25.43 22.07 -3.63
C VAL A 199 24.71 22.91 -4.67
N ASP A 200 25.23 24.08 -5.05
CA ASP A 200 24.58 24.98 -6.01
C ASP A 200 24.24 24.30 -7.35
N ASP A 201 25.10 23.37 -7.81
CA ASP A 201 24.87 22.60 -9.03
C ASP A 201 24.01 21.33 -8.78
N TYR A 202 23.72 21.00 -7.52
CA TYR A 202 22.99 19.79 -7.14
C TYR A 202 21.50 20.04 -6.96
N TYR A 203 21.12 21.17 -6.31
CA TYR A 203 19.76 21.67 -6.23
C TYR A 203 19.72 23.17 -5.92
N ASN A 204 18.59 23.82 -6.24
CA ASN A 204 18.42 25.24 -5.96
C ASN A 204 18.08 25.49 -4.49
N THR A 205 18.89 26.30 -3.80
CA THR A 205 18.66 26.73 -2.41
C THR A 205 18.60 28.25 -2.29
N SER A 206 17.80 28.74 -1.34
CA SER A 206 17.78 30.13 -0.94
C SER A 206 18.77 30.44 0.19
N LYS A 207 19.44 29.45 0.75
CA LYS A 207 20.40 29.59 1.85
C LYS A 207 21.83 29.74 1.32
N VAL A 208 22.65 30.41 2.12
CA VAL A 208 24.07 30.65 1.88
C VAL A 208 24.88 30.32 3.13
N GLY A 209 26.19 30.14 2.98
CA GLY A 209 27.10 29.87 4.10
C GLY A 209 27.17 28.40 4.46
N GLU A 210 27.30 28.13 5.74
CA GLU A 210 27.49 26.78 6.27
C GLU A 210 26.53 26.50 7.41
N MET A 211 26.18 25.25 7.63
CA MET A 211 25.25 24.78 8.64
C MET A 211 25.77 23.47 9.22
N ASP A 212 25.63 23.29 10.54
CA ASP A 212 25.95 22.04 11.20
C ASP A 212 24.72 21.10 11.23
N ILE A 213 24.81 19.99 10.55
CA ILE A 213 23.71 19.02 10.43
C ILE A 213 24.10 17.69 11.07
N VAL A 214 23.18 17.15 11.89
CA VAL A 214 23.22 15.76 12.33
C VAL A 214 22.16 14.97 11.57
N THR A 215 22.59 13.93 10.87
CA THR A 215 21.71 13.08 10.06
C THR A 215 21.72 11.65 10.55
N LYS A 216 20.53 11.07 10.67
CA LYS A 216 20.32 9.63 10.79
C LYS A 216 19.77 9.11 9.48
N ALA A 217 20.52 8.27 8.80
CA ALA A 217 20.08 7.56 7.61
C ALA A 217 19.75 6.11 7.95
N SER A 218 18.54 5.68 7.60
CA SER A 218 18.01 4.36 7.91
C SER A 218 17.50 3.68 6.63
N ILE A 219 17.60 2.36 6.58
CA ILE A 219 17.05 1.55 5.51
C ILE A 219 15.62 1.16 5.89
N LEU A 220 14.67 1.35 4.99
CA LEU A 220 13.33 0.82 5.09
C LEU A 220 13.22 -0.48 4.29
N TYR A 221 12.48 -1.43 4.81
CA TYR A 221 12.30 -2.76 4.23
C TYR A 221 10.84 -2.95 3.81
N ASP A 222 10.62 -3.66 2.73
CA ASP A 222 9.29 -4.06 2.30
C ASP A 222 8.73 -5.23 3.13
N GLN A 223 7.51 -5.69 2.79
CA GLN A 223 6.85 -6.81 3.49
C GLN A 223 7.59 -8.15 3.34
N ARG A 224 8.51 -8.27 2.37
CA ARG A 224 9.33 -9.47 2.14
C ARG A 224 10.68 -9.40 2.86
N GLY A 225 10.95 -8.27 3.55
CA GLY A 225 12.22 -8.02 4.22
C GLY A 225 13.34 -7.55 3.29
N GLU A 226 13.01 -7.15 2.05
CA GLU A 226 13.98 -6.60 1.10
C GLU A 226 14.10 -5.08 1.27
N PRO A 227 15.30 -4.51 1.13
CA PRO A 227 15.50 -3.07 1.15
C PRO A 227 14.68 -2.37 0.07
N SER A 228 13.83 -1.41 0.48
CA SER A 228 12.91 -0.71 -0.41
C SER A 228 13.21 0.78 -0.57
N SER A 229 13.74 1.42 0.48
CA SER A 229 13.89 2.87 0.50
C SER A 229 14.92 3.31 1.54
N TYR A 230 15.40 4.55 1.43
CA TYR A 230 16.22 5.19 2.45
C TYR A 230 15.45 6.33 3.10
N LEU A 231 15.50 6.39 4.43
CA LEU A 231 14.92 7.47 5.24
C LEU A 231 16.04 8.26 5.88
N LEU A 232 16.13 9.56 5.60
CA LEU A 232 17.02 10.47 6.28
C LEU A 232 16.25 11.38 7.21
N ILE A 233 16.77 11.52 8.44
CA ILE A 233 16.27 12.46 9.44
C ILE A 233 17.36 13.47 9.69
N ASN A 234 17.13 14.74 9.36
CA ASN A 234 18.04 15.85 9.42
C ASN A 234 17.69 16.77 10.59
N LEU A 235 18.68 17.06 11.44
CA LEU A 235 18.57 18.01 12.53
C LEU A 235 19.59 19.13 12.33
N ASP A 236 19.10 20.38 12.21
CA ASP A 236 19.95 21.57 12.27
C ASP A 236 20.47 21.74 13.70
N ASN A 237 21.77 21.62 13.87
CA ASN A 237 22.44 21.69 15.15
C ASN A 237 23.29 22.98 15.29
N THR A 238 23.15 23.92 14.37
CA THR A 238 24.00 25.10 14.22
C THR A 238 23.98 25.97 15.47
N GLU A 239 22.80 26.31 15.99
CA GLU A 239 22.68 27.17 17.18
C GLU A 239 23.32 26.53 18.42
N LYS A 240 23.11 25.21 18.59
CA LYS A 240 23.69 24.46 19.71
C LYS A 240 25.20 24.44 19.65
N MET A 241 25.78 24.33 18.44
CA MET A 241 27.23 24.39 18.26
C MET A 241 27.81 25.77 18.52
N ILE A 242 27.14 26.82 18.06
CA ILE A 242 27.56 28.20 18.36
C ILE A 242 27.58 28.43 19.86
N ALA A 243 26.54 27.99 20.57
CA ALA A 243 26.44 28.12 22.02
C ALA A 243 27.57 27.33 22.75
N TYR A 244 27.83 26.09 22.29
CA TYR A 244 28.89 25.24 22.84
C TYR A 244 30.28 25.86 22.67
N ASN A 245 30.59 26.34 21.45
CA ASN A 245 31.88 26.96 21.16
C ASN A 245 32.11 28.24 22.02
N ARG A 246 31.07 29.07 22.22
CA ARG A 246 31.15 30.25 23.10
C ARG A 246 31.47 29.89 24.59
N ILE A 247 30.96 28.75 25.08
CA ILE A 247 31.22 28.28 26.43
C ILE A 247 32.63 27.70 26.57
N SER A 248 33.18 27.10 25.53
CA SER A 248 34.52 26.49 25.54
C SER A 248 35.68 27.48 25.31
N GLU A 249 35.39 28.74 24.99
CA GLU A 249 36.37 29.81 24.84
C GLU A 249 36.65 30.56 26.19
N PHE A 250 35.93 30.16 27.25
CA PHE A 250 36.16 30.65 28.60
C PHE A 250 36.81 29.59 29.48
#